data_89620aa6eae62075ccb25b22a591fa6d
#
_entry.id   89620aa6eae62075ccb25b22a591fa6d
#
_cell.length_a   1.000
_cell.length_b   1.000
_cell.length_c   1.000
_cell.angle_alpha   90.00
_cell.angle_beta   90.00
_cell.angle_gamma   90.00
#
_symmetry.space_group_name_H-M   'P 1'
#
loop_
_entity.id
_entity.type
_entity.pdbx_description
1 polymer ?
#
loop_
_entity_poly.entity_id
_entity_poly.type
_entity_poly.pdbx_seq_one_letter_code
_entity_poly.pdbx_strand_id
1 'polypeptide(L)'
;NCSDVKKTYFNKTAVENISLSLENGRIYALLGPNGSGKTTFMKMIAGLVKPTSGTILYENEPIGVQSKREIAYLPTESFFYSFMTVKDVGVYYQDFFEDFDMEKYTKLIADMELRMEDKANKLSSGMAAKLKIAATLARAAKLYLLDEPLNGIDIIAREKIITTIINAVDDESTVVISSHLVDELEAVVDSVIFIKEGRNILQGEAEQL
;
A
#
# COMPACT_ATOMS: atom_id res chain seq x y z
N ASN A 1 -12.13 -4.91 -9.32
CA ASN A 1 -12.09 -5.06 -10.79
C ASN A 1 -11.74 -3.75 -11.46
N CYS A 2 -10.81 -3.79 -12.42
CA CYS A 2 -10.40 -2.66 -13.24
C CYS A 2 -10.65 -3.01 -14.71
N SER A 3 -11.28 -2.08 -15.46
CA SER A 3 -11.58 -2.27 -16.89
C SER A 3 -11.16 -1.03 -17.68
N ASP A 4 -10.22 -1.22 -18.58
CA ASP A 4 -9.68 -0.22 -19.52
C ASP A 4 -9.26 1.10 -18.84
N VAL A 5 -8.67 0.97 -17.64
CA VAL A 5 -8.32 2.12 -16.80
C VAL A 5 -7.19 2.91 -17.41
N LYS A 6 -7.43 4.21 -17.60
CA LYS A 6 -6.47 5.17 -18.15
C LYS A 6 -6.35 6.40 -17.26
N LYS A 7 -5.13 6.93 -17.13
CA LYS A 7 -4.86 8.21 -16.48
C LYS A 7 -3.86 9.03 -17.27
N THR A 8 -4.30 10.21 -17.67
CA THR A 8 -3.46 11.19 -18.34
C THR A 8 -3.41 12.47 -17.51
N TYR A 9 -2.22 13.01 -17.29
CA TYR A 9 -1.96 14.30 -16.66
C TYR A 9 -1.38 15.23 -17.73
N PHE A 10 -2.11 16.30 -18.09
CA PHE A 10 -1.72 17.19 -19.17
C PHE A 10 -1.34 16.39 -20.44
N ASN A 11 -0.06 16.36 -20.80
CA ASN A 11 0.44 15.68 -22.00
C ASN A 11 1.11 14.33 -21.71
N LYS A 12 1.08 13.84 -20.44
CA LYS A 12 1.72 12.58 -20.05
C LYS A 12 0.68 11.57 -19.64
N THR A 13 0.63 10.43 -20.32
CA THR A 13 -0.15 9.28 -19.89
C THR A 13 0.66 8.50 -18.84
N ALA A 14 0.12 8.41 -17.64
CA ALA A 14 0.72 7.70 -16.53
C ALA A 14 0.25 6.24 -16.42
N VAL A 15 -1.01 5.98 -16.80
CA VAL A 15 -1.63 4.66 -16.89
C VAL A 15 -2.38 4.56 -18.20
N GLU A 16 -2.15 3.48 -18.95
CA GLU A 16 -2.67 3.26 -20.29
C GLU A 16 -3.36 1.90 -20.38
N ASN A 17 -4.68 1.92 -20.31
CA ASN A 17 -5.54 0.77 -20.60
C ASN A 17 -5.26 -0.47 -19.70
N ILE A 18 -5.21 -0.28 -18.38
CA ILE A 18 -5.04 -1.41 -17.45
C ILE A 18 -6.39 -2.08 -17.19
N SER A 19 -6.47 -3.37 -17.50
CA SER A 19 -7.60 -4.24 -17.14
C SER A 19 -7.09 -5.41 -16.32
N LEU A 20 -7.57 -5.54 -15.07
CA LEU A 20 -7.21 -6.62 -14.17
C LEU A 20 -8.26 -6.81 -13.06
N SER A 21 -8.25 -7.98 -12.45
CA SER A 21 -9.05 -8.30 -11.28
C SER A 21 -8.14 -8.76 -10.15
N LEU A 22 -8.45 -8.32 -8.93
CA LEU A 22 -7.86 -8.84 -7.70
C LEU A 22 -8.89 -9.73 -7.02
N GLU A 23 -8.46 -10.89 -6.55
CA GLU A 23 -9.24 -11.82 -5.74
C GLU A 23 -9.04 -11.50 -4.27
N ASN A 24 -10.06 -11.75 -3.45
CA ASN A 24 -9.98 -11.50 -2.01
C ASN A 24 -9.03 -12.51 -1.33
N GLY A 25 -8.42 -12.09 -0.22
CA GLY A 25 -7.56 -12.95 0.60
C GLY A 25 -6.23 -13.30 -0.05
N ARG A 26 -5.75 -12.50 -1.01
CA ARG A 26 -4.48 -12.76 -1.71
C ARG A 26 -3.48 -11.62 -1.56
N ILE A 27 -2.21 -11.98 -1.65
CA ILE A 27 -1.10 -11.04 -1.63
C ILE A 27 -0.56 -10.88 -3.05
N TYR A 28 -0.60 -9.65 -3.54
CA TYR A 28 -0.14 -9.27 -4.88
C TYR A 28 1.13 -8.44 -4.83
N ALA A 29 2.13 -8.81 -5.62
CA ALA A 29 3.22 -7.91 -5.97
C ALA A 29 2.86 -7.08 -7.20
N LEU A 30 2.86 -5.75 -7.06
CA LEU A 30 2.72 -4.81 -8.17
C LEU A 30 4.11 -4.33 -8.58
N LEU A 31 4.69 -4.98 -9.57
CA LEU A 31 6.07 -4.79 -9.99
C LEU A 31 6.22 -3.87 -11.20
N GLY A 32 7.39 -3.30 -11.34
CA GLY A 32 7.75 -2.47 -12.49
C GLY A 32 8.73 -1.35 -12.16
N PRO A 33 9.41 -0.80 -13.16
CA PRO A 33 10.40 0.25 -12.96
C PRO A 33 9.79 1.54 -12.40
N ASN A 34 10.64 2.41 -11.87
CA ASN A 34 10.22 3.73 -11.43
C ASN A 34 9.59 4.51 -12.59
N GLY A 35 8.45 5.17 -12.33
CA GLY A 35 7.69 5.92 -13.33
C GLY A 35 6.81 5.03 -14.24
N SER A 36 6.70 3.72 -14.02
CA SER A 36 5.84 2.83 -14.81
C SER A 36 4.34 3.03 -14.60
N GLY A 37 3.92 3.79 -13.58
CA GLY A 37 2.51 4.07 -13.28
C GLY A 37 1.95 3.39 -12.04
N LYS A 38 2.72 2.57 -11.29
CA LYS A 38 2.28 1.85 -10.09
C LYS A 38 1.56 2.75 -9.06
N THR A 39 2.24 3.79 -8.60
CA THR A 39 1.68 4.77 -7.63
C THR A 39 0.40 5.42 -8.14
N THR A 40 0.34 5.81 -9.42
CA THR A 40 -0.86 6.39 -10.02
C THR A 40 -2.01 5.38 -10.03
N PHE A 41 -1.73 4.15 -10.40
CA PHE A 41 -2.71 3.07 -10.42
C PHE A 41 -3.24 2.76 -9.01
N MET A 42 -2.37 2.63 -8.02
CA MET A 42 -2.77 2.42 -6.62
C MET A 42 -3.60 3.61 -6.07
N LYS A 43 -3.20 4.85 -6.37
CA LYS A 43 -3.98 6.05 -6.00
C LYS A 43 -5.37 6.08 -6.64
N MET A 44 -5.55 5.50 -7.83
CA MET A 44 -6.87 5.37 -8.44
C MET A 44 -7.72 4.31 -7.73
N ILE A 45 -7.16 3.16 -7.37
CA ILE A 45 -7.86 2.12 -6.60
C ILE A 45 -8.25 2.67 -5.21
N ALA A 46 -7.35 3.41 -4.55
CA ALA A 46 -7.63 4.07 -3.27
C ALA A 46 -8.66 5.22 -3.38
N GLY A 47 -9.10 5.57 -4.60
CA GLY A 47 -10.04 6.67 -4.83
C GLY A 47 -9.47 8.06 -4.55
N LEU A 48 -8.15 8.21 -4.52
CA LEU A 48 -7.45 9.49 -4.34
C LEU A 48 -7.30 10.24 -5.68
N VAL A 49 -7.30 9.50 -6.79
CA VAL A 49 -7.19 10.03 -8.15
C VAL A 49 -8.29 9.41 -9.01
N LYS A 50 -9.05 10.22 -9.74
CA LYS A 50 -10.04 9.72 -10.70
C LYS A 50 -9.34 9.29 -11.99
N PRO A 51 -9.71 8.13 -12.59
CA PRO A 51 -9.27 7.78 -13.93
C PRO A 51 -9.75 8.81 -14.95
N THR A 52 -9.01 8.96 -16.06
CA THR A 52 -9.43 9.78 -17.21
C THR A 52 -10.49 9.03 -18.03
N SER A 53 -10.35 7.71 -18.14
CA SER A 53 -11.35 6.80 -18.74
C SER A 53 -11.20 5.40 -18.10
N GLY A 54 -12.16 4.51 -18.41
CA GLY A 54 -12.26 3.20 -17.81
C GLY A 54 -12.97 3.23 -16.46
N THR A 55 -13.11 2.06 -15.84
CA THR A 55 -13.85 1.89 -14.58
C THR A 55 -13.03 1.10 -13.58
N ILE A 56 -13.17 1.47 -12.31
CA ILE A 56 -12.63 0.72 -11.16
C ILE A 56 -13.82 0.44 -10.25
N LEU A 57 -14.04 -0.85 -9.99
CA LEU A 57 -15.09 -1.33 -9.09
C LEU A 57 -14.45 -2.04 -7.90
N TYR A 58 -14.95 -1.72 -6.71
CA TYR A 58 -14.68 -2.40 -5.47
C TYR A 58 -15.95 -3.17 -5.06
N GLU A 59 -15.88 -4.49 -4.92
CA GLU A 59 -17.05 -5.34 -4.65
C GLU A 59 -18.25 -5.06 -5.60
N ASN A 60 -17.95 -4.87 -6.89
CA ASN A 60 -18.89 -4.53 -7.97
C ASN A 60 -19.53 -3.13 -7.89
N GLU A 61 -19.11 -2.30 -6.93
CA GLU A 61 -19.58 -0.92 -6.80
C GLU A 61 -18.45 0.09 -7.19
N PRO A 62 -18.79 1.24 -7.74
CA PRO A 62 -17.80 2.28 -8.03
C PRO A 62 -17.05 2.72 -6.76
N ILE A 63 -15.76 3.05 -6.92
CA ILE A 63 -14.98 3.62 -5.83
C ILE A 63 -15.67 4.86 -5.25
N GLY A 64 -15.96 4.82 -3.96
CA GLY A 64 -16.73 5.86 -3.26
C GLY A 64 -16.40 5.94 -1.77
N VAL A 65 -17.31 6.48 -1.00
CA VAL A 65 -17.13 6.64 0.47
C VAL A 65 -17.01 5.27 1.15
N GLN A 66 -17.86 4.31 0.75
CA GLN A 66 -17.87 2.97 1.36
C GLN A 66 -16.55 2.24 1.12
N SER A 67 -16.08 2.18 -0.12
CA SER A 67 -14.82 1.51 -0.43
C SER A 67 -13.62 2.15 0.29
N LYS A 68 -13.61 3.48 0.48
CA LYS A 68 -12.54 4.17 1.22
C LYS A 68 -12.49 3.83 2.71
N ARG A 69 -13.58 3.37 3.30
CA ARG A 69 -13.59 2.87 4.67
C ARG A 69 -12.88 1.52 4.79
N GLU A 70 -12.93 0.72 3.74
CA GLU A 70 -12.40 -0.63 3.70
C GLU A 70 -11.03 -0.74 3.02
N ILE A 71 -10.52 0.35 2.44
CA ILE A 71 -9.21 0.42 1.78
C ILE A 71 -8.23 1.22 2.65
N ALA A 72 -7.11 0.59 3.01
CA ALA A 72 -5.98 1.27 3.64
C ALA A 72 -4.89 1.52 2.58
N TYR A 73 -4.44 2.76 2.46
CA TYR A 73 -3.38 3.14 1.50
C TYR A 73 -2.18 3.72 2.23
N LEU A 74 -1.02 3.13 2.00
CA LEU A 74 0.28 3.62 2.45
C LEU A 74 0.96 4.36 1.31
N PRO A 75 1.11 5.69 1.38
CA PRO A 75 1.80 6.46 0.35
C PRO A 75 3.33 6.38 0.48
N THR A 76 4.03 6.58 -0.64
CA THR A 76 5.49 6.72 -0.65
C THR A 76 5.94 7.95 0.14
N GLU A 77 5.24 9.07 0.00
CA GLU A 77 5.56 10.33 0.66
C GLU A 77 5.28 10.27 2.17
N SER A 78 6.03 11.04 2.96
CA SER A 78 5.71 11.28 4.37
C SER A 78 4.59 12.30 4.46
N PHE A 79 3.62 12.06 5.35
CA PHE A 79 2.45 12.92 5.56
C PHE A 79 2.26 13.31 7.03
N PHE A 80 3.24 13.00 7.89
CA PHE A 80 3.17 13.37 9.31
C PHE A 80 3.53 14.83 9.53
N TYR A 81 2.77 15.50 10.36
CA TYR A 81 3.08 16.88 10.76
C TYR A 81 4.33 16.92 11.64
N SER A 82 5.12 17.98 11.50
CA SER A 82 6.42 18.12 12.17
C SER A 82 6.33 18.15 13.71
N PHE A 83 5.18 18.49 14.26
CA PHE A 83 4.96 18.53 15.71
C PHE A 83 4.56 17.17 16.31
N MET A 84 4.10 16.22 15.49
CA MET A 84 3.61 14.93 15.96
C MET A 84 4.73 14.05 16.54
N THR A 85 4.42 13.35 17.61
CA THR A 85 5.14 12.18 18.09
C THR A 85 4.58 10.91 17.40
N VAL A 86 5.27 9.79 17.54
CA VAL A 86 4.76 8.47 17.12
C VAL A 86 3.39 8.19 17.77
N LYS A 87 3.22 8.53 19.07
CA LYS A 87 1.94 8.41 19.77
C LYS A 87 0.86 9.31 19.13
N ASP A 88 1.19 10.56 18.81
CA ASP A 88 0.22 11.50 18.21
C ASP A 88 -0.25 11.02 16.84
N VAL A 89 0.59 10.31 16.08
CA VAL A 89 0.19 9.66 14.81
C VAL A 89 -0.88 8.61 15.06
N GLY A 90 -0.74 7.75 16.07
CA GLY A 90 -1.75 6.77 16.44
C GLY A 90 -3.08 7.42 16.82
N VAL A 91 -3.04 8.46 17.67
CA VAL A 91 -4.24 9.22 18.08
C VAL A 91 -4.91 9.87 16.86
N TYR A 92 -4.11 10.49 15.96
CA TYR A 92 -4.62 11.08 14.73
C TYR A 92 -5.37 10.06 13.86
N TYR A 93 -4.79 8.86 13.67
CA TYR A 93 -5.45 7.81 12.90
C TYR A 93 -6.73 7.31 13.59
N GLN A 94 -6.73 7.16 14.91
CA GLN A 94 -7.90 6.75 15.69
C GLN A 94 -9.06 7.76 15.58
N ASP A 95 -8.76 9.06 15.49
CA ASP A 95 -9.77 10.11 15.32
C ASP A 95 -10.40 10.11 13.92
N PHE A 96 -9.66 9.67 12.89
CA PHE A 96 -10.11 9.71 11.48
C PHE A 96 -10.66 8.39 10.97
N PHE A 97 -10.25 7.25 11.54
CA PHE A 97 -10.61 5.93 11.07
C PHE A 97 -11.28 5.12 12.19
N GLU A 98 -12.56 4.85 12.02
CA GLU A 98 -13.36 4.08 12.99
C GLU A 98 -12.84 2.64 13.18
N ASP A 99 -12.16 2.10 12.17
CA ASP A 99 -11.55 0.77 12.11
C ASP A 99 -10.09 0.73 12.61
N PHE A 100 -9.58 1.83 13.18
CA PHE A 100 -8.21 1.87 13.68
C PHE A 100 -8.10 1.25 15.08
N ASP A 101 -7.20 0.28 15.21
CA ASP A 101 -6.90 -0.42 16.47
C ASP A 101 -5.61 0.14 17.11
N MET A 102 -5.78 0.92 18.19
CA MET A 102 -4.67 1.51 18.93
C MET A 102 -3.81 0.46 19.66
N GLU A 103 -4.38 -0.66 20.08
CA GLU A 103 -3.63 -1.74 20.72
C GLU A 103 -2.73 -2.43 19.69
N LYS A 104 -3.27 -2.77 18.52
CA LYS A 104 -2.51 -3.29 17.39
C LYS A 104 -1.42 -2.31 16.95
N TYR A 105 -1.73 -1.00 16.88
CA TYR A 105 -0.74 0.03 16.56
C TYR A 105 0.42 0.01 17.55
N THR A 106 0.12 0.03 18.85
CA THR A 106 1.12 0.05 19.92
C THR A 106 2.04 -1.18 19.83
N LYS A 107 1.47 -2.35 19.56
CA LYS A 107 2.23 -3.58 19.36
C LYS A 107 3.15 -3.48 18.15
N LEU A 108 2.63 -3.03 16.99
CA LEU A 108 3.42 -2.86 15.77
C LEU A 108 4.57 -1.86 15.95
N ILE A 109 4.35 -0.76 16.67
CA ILE A 109 5.40 0.21 17.01
C ILE A 109 6.53 -0.45 17.81
N ALA A 110 6.18 -1.27 18.81
CA ALA A 110 7.17 -2.00 19.61
C ALA A 110 7.92 -3.05 18.77
N ASP A 111 7.21 -3.86 17.97
CA ASP A 111 7.79 -4.90 17.10
C ASP A 111 8.75 -4.31 16.04
N MET A 112 8.50 -3.08 15.61
CA MET A 112 9.33 -2.32 14.66
C MET A 112 10.44 -1.50 15.35
N GLU A 113 10.58 -1.63 16.69
CA GLU A 113 11.62 -0.98 17.48
C GLU A 113 11.55 0.55 17.44
N LEU A 114 10.33 1.09 17.39
CA LEU A 114 10.04 2.53 17.48
C LEU A 114 9.59 2.89 18.91
N ARG A 115 9.76 4.16 19.28
CA ARG A 115 9.35 4.67 20.59
C ARG A 115 8.20 5.67 20.42
N MET A 116 7.20 5.56 21.28
CA MET A 116 6.00 6.41 21.21
C MET A 116 6.29 7.92 21.40
N GLU A 117 7.36 8.23 22.15
CA GLU A 117 7.76 9.60 22.46
C GLU A 117 8.59 10.27 21.36
N ASP A 118 9.09 9.51 20.39
CA ASP A 118 9.94 10.04 19.33
C ASP A 118 9.13 10.97 18.43
N LYS A 119 9.75 12.09 18.03
CA LYS A 119 9.16 13.02 17.08
C LYS A 119 9.21 12.44 15.67
N ALA A 120 8.04 12.40 14.98
CA ALA A 120 7.91 11.83 13.64
C ALA A 120 8.88 12.50 12.63
N ASN A 121 9.13 13.80 12.75
CA ASN A 121 10.04 14.55 11.87
C ASN A 121 11.54 14.33 12.19
N LYS A 122 11.88 13.64 13.27
CA LYS A 122 13.27 13.30 13.65
C LYS A 122 13.63 11.85 13.36
N LEU A 123 12.68 11.06 12.88
CA LEU A 123 12.92 9.68 12.51
C LEU A 123 13.81 9.61 11.26
N SER A 124 14.69 8.61 11.20
CA SER A 124 15.40 8.28 9.96
C SER A 124 14.39 7.85 8.88
N SER A 125 14.82 7.81 7.61
CA SER A 125 13.95 7.34 6.51
C SER A 125 13.36 5.97 6.76
N GLY A 126 14.17 5.02 7.25
CA GLY A 126 13.71 3.67 7.60
C GLY A 126 12.74 3.65 8.78
N MET A 127 12.99 4.45 9.83
CA MET A 127 12.06 4.58 10.97
C MET A 127 10.74 5.23 10.54
N ALA A 128 10.79 6.24 9.67
CA ALA A 128 9.58 6.86 9.13
C ALA A 128 8.78 5.90 8.24
N ALA A 129 9.44 5.04 7.46
CA ALA A 129 8.78 3.98 6.71
C ALA A 129 8.08 2.98 7.65
N LYS A 130 8.76 2.51 8.69
CA LYS A 130 8.18 1.64 9.72
C LYS A 130 6.95 2.27 10.39
N LEU A 131 7.01 3.55 10.75
CA LEU A 131 5.88 4.27 11.33
C LEU A 131 4.68 4.31 10.39
N LYS A 132 4.89 4.60 9.10
CA LYS A 132 3.83 4.57 8.08
C LYS A 132 3.19 3.20 7.95
N ILE A 133 4.01 2.15 7.91
CA ILE A 133 3.55 0.75 7.84
C ILE A 133 2.68 0.44 9.07
N ALA A 134 3.17 0.71 10.29
CA ALA A 134 2.43 0.45 11.52
C ALA A 134 1.08 1.17 11.56
N ALA A 135 1.03 2.46 11.18
CA ALA A 135 -0.20 3.23 11.14
C ALA A 135 -1.20 2.70 10.09
N THR A 136 -0.72 2.21 8.94
CA THR A 136 -1.58 1.62 7.90
C THR A 136 -2.12 0.25 8.30
N LEU A 137 -1.28 -0.62 8.88
CA LEU A 137 -1.64 -1.98 9.26
C LEU A 137 -2.51 -2.05 10.53
N ALA A 138 -2.50 -1.00 11.34
CA ALA A 138 -3.37 -0.91 12.52
C ALA A 138 -4.84 -0.64 12.16
N ARG A 139 -5.17 -0.38 10.90
CA ARG A 139 -6.54 -0.39 10.40
C ARG A 139 -7.02 -1.84 10.18
N ALA A 140 -8.33 -2.08 10.35
CA ALA A 140 -8.99 -3.35 10.01
C ALA A 140 -9.56 -3.27 8.57
N ALA A 141 -8.68 -3.02 7.58
CA ALA A 141 -9.08 -2.87 6.19
C ALA A 141 -9.20 -4.23 5.48
N LYS A 142 -10.06 -4.32 4.47
CA LYS A 142 -10.16 -5.49 3.60
C LYS A 142 -9.17 -5.46 2.43
N LEU A 143 -8.71 -4.26 2.04
CA LEU A 143 -7.72 -4.08 0.99
C LEU A 143 -6.61 -3.13 1.48
N TYR A 144 -5.40 -3.64 1.54
CA TYR A 144 -4.20 -2.86 1.84
C TYR A 144 -3.43 -2.57 0.55
N LEU A 145 -3.18 -1.31 0.28
CA LEU A 145 -2.39 -0.83 -0.85
C LEU A 145 -1.10 -0.21 -0.30
N LEU A 146 0.02 -0.93 -0.39
CA LEU A 146 1.30 -0.52 0.18
C LEU A 146 2.23 -0.07 -0.95
N ASP A 147 2.39 1.26 -1.10
CA ASP A 147 3.16 1.86 -2.20
C ASP A 147 4.64 2.02 -1.81
N GLU A 148 5.49 1.14 -2.35
CA GLU A 148 6.94 1.06 -2.08
C GLU A 148 7.25 1.06 -0.56
N PRO A 149 6.63 0.15 0.25
CA PRO A 149 6.71 0.21 1.71
C PRO A 149 8.15 0.01 2.24
N LEU A 150 9.01 -0.66 1.49
CA LEU A 150 10.38 -0.99 1.89
C LEU A 150 11.41 0.11 1.56
N ASN A 151 10.96 1.20 0.91
CA ASN A 151 11.85 2.30 0.58
C ASN A 151 12.42 2.96 1.85
N GLY A 152 13.75 3.08 1.88
CA GLY A 152 14.48 3.64 3.01
C GLY A 152 14.75 2.65 4.15
N ILE A 153 14.27 1.41 4.06
CA ILE A 153 14.57 0.33 5.00
C ILE A 153 15.84 -0.38 4.54
N ASP A 154 16.76 -0.66 5.45
CA ASP A 154 17.97 -1.40 5.15
C ASP A 154 17.65 -2.87 4.76
N ILE A 155 18.49 -3.46 3.93
CA ILE A 155 18.26 -4.79 3.33
C ILE A 155 18.06 -5.87 4.40
N ILE A 156 18.80 -5.80 5.51
CA ILE A 156 18.73 -6.82 6.56
C ILE A 156 17.37 -6.77 7.29
N ALA A 157 16.80 -5.56 7.45
CA ALA A 157 15.52 -5.39 8.13
C ALA A 157 14.30 -5.67 7.24
N ARG A 158 14.44 -5.72 5.91
CA ARG A 158 13.31 -5.86 4.97
C ARG A 158 12.54 -7.15 5.16
N GLU A 159 13.21 -8.28 5.29
CA GLU A 159 12.57 -9.58 5.51
C GLU A 159 11.70 -9.58 6.78
N LYS A 160 12.23 -9.04 7.88
CA LYS A 160 11.47 -8.87 9.13
C LYS A 160 10.24 -7.99 8.93
N ILE A 161 10.36 -6.90 8.18
CA ILE A 161 9.24 -5.99 7.90
C ILE A 161 8.18 -6.65 7.02
N ILE A 162 8.58 -7.38 5.98
CA ILE A 162 7.66 -8.14 5.13
C ILE A 162 6.89 -9.15 5.97
N THR A 163 7.58 -9.94 6.79
CA THR A 163 6.95 -10.89 7.71
C THR A 163 5.98 -10.19 8.67
N THR A 164 6.34 -9.00 9.16
CA THR A 164 5.46 -8.21 10.02
C THR A 164 4.20 -7.74 9.26
N ILE A 165 4.34 -7.32 8.00
CA ILE A 165 3.21 -6.93 7.14
C ILE A 165 2.24 -8.11 6.98
N ILE A 166 2.75 -9.28 6.59
CA ILE A 166 1.93 -10.47 6.34
C ILE A 166 1.21 -10.92 7.61
N ASN A 167 1.91 -10.98 8.74
CA ASN A 167 1.33 -11.41 10.02
C ASN A 167 0.34 -10.40 10.64
N ALA A 168 0.35 -9.15 10.17
CA ALA A 168 -0.51 -8.09 10.70
C ALA A 168 -1.85 -7.97 9.98
N VAL A 169 -2.04 -8.66 8.86
CA VAL A 169 -3.31 -8.64 8.10
C VAL A 169 -4.05 -9.97 8.30
N ASP A 170 -5.37 -9.90 8.22
CA ASP A 170 -6.21 -11.10 8.30
C ASP A 170 -6.13 -11.90 6.99
N ASP A 171 -6.29 -13.22 7.06
CA ASP A 171 -6.23 -14.12 5.89
C ASP A 171 -7.28 -13.78 4.81
N GLU A 172 -8.38 -13.13 5.19
CA GLU A 172 -9.41 -12.68 4.24
C GLU A 172 -9.09 -11.33 3.59
N SER A 173 -8.09 -10.61 4.09
CA SER A 173 -7.69 -9.30 3.56
C SER A 173 -6.81 -9.46 2.32
N THR A 174 -7.02 -8.59 1.34
CA THR A 174 -6.17 -8.52 0.15
C THR A 174 -5.05 -7.50 0.36
N VAL A 175 -3.83 -7.85 -0.03
CA VAL A 175 -2.68 -6.95 0.08
C VAL A 175 -2.06 -6.74 -1.29
N VAL A 176 -1.83 -5.50 -1.68
CA VAL A 176 -1.08 -5.14 -2.88
C VAL A 176 0.17 -4.37 -2.46
N ILE A 177 1.33 -4.94 -2.71
CA ILE A 177 2.62 -4.34 -2.38
C ILE A 177 3.30 -3.91 -3.68
N SER A 178 3.53 -2.61 -3.87
CA SER A 178 4.33 -2.18 -5.00
C SER A 178 5.82 -2.24 -4.68
N SER A 179 6.60 -2.71 -5.64
CA SER A 179 8.07 -2.69 -5.59
C SER A 179 8.66 -2.56 -6.99
N HIS A 180 9.88 -2.08 -7.05
CA HIS A 180 10.72 -2.16 -8.26
C HIS A 180 11.74 -3.31 -8.17
N LEU A 181 11.78 -4.04 -7.04
CA LEU A 181 12.66 -5.17 -6.77
C LEU A 181 11.81 -6.45 -6.64
N VAL A 182 12.02 -7.39 -7.55
CA VAL A 182 11.25 -8.64 -7.62
C VAL A 182 11.60 -9.56 -6.46
N ASP A 183 12.91 -9.72 -6.21
CA ASP A 183 13.46 -10.71 -5.26
C ASP A 183 12.96 -10.49 -3.81
N GLU A 184 12.51 -9.28 -3.47
CA GLU A 184 12.08 -8.95 -2.10
C GLU A 184 10.74 -9.57 -1.72
N LEU A 185 9.88 -9.85 -2.70
CA LEU A 185 8.49 -10.27 -2.46
C LEU A 185 8.21 -11.71 -2.90
N GLU A 186 9.09 -12.33 -3.69
CA GLU A 186 8.89 -13.64 -4.31
C GLU A 186 8.40 -14.73 -3.34
N ALA A 187 8.96 -14.76 -2.14
CA ALA A 187 8.66 -15.80 -1.14
C ALA A 187 7.30 -15.64 -0.42
N VAL A 188 6.62 -14.51 -0.59
CA VAL A 188 5.44 -14.16 0.23
C VAL A 188 4.20 -13.76 -0.58
N VAL A 189 4.31 -13.63 -1.90
CA VAL A 189 3.20 -13.21 -2.74
C VAL A 189 2.56 -14.41 -3.47
N ASP A 190 1.24 -14.37 -3.60
CA ASP A 190 0.48 -15.36 -4.36
C ASP A 190 0.52 -15.07 -5.86
N SER A 191 0.50 -13.81 -6.23
CA SER A 191 0.41 -13.38 -7.63
C SER A 191 1.23 -12.12 -7.90
N VAL A 192 1.68 -12.01 -9.13
CA VAL A 192 2.48 -10.89 -9.61
C VAL A 192 1.74 -10.15 -10.73
N ILE A 193 1.76 -8.83 -10.66
CA ILE A 193 1.28 -7.92 -11.69
C ILE A 193 2.45 -7.04 -12.11
N PHE A 194 2.85 -7.09 -13.38
CA PHE A 194 3.98 -6.30 -13.88
C PHE A 194 3.48 -5.13 -14.73
N ILE A 195 3.77 -3.90 -14.30
CA ILE A 195 3.43 -2.67 -15.03
C ILE A 195 4.68 -2.08 -15.69
N LYS A 196 4.58 -1.84 -17.00
CA LYS A 196 5.60 -1.12 -17.77
C LYS A 196 4.91 -0.09 -18.67
N GLU A 197 5.45 1.13 -18.66
CA GLU A 197 4.93 2.25 -19.49
C GLU A 197 3.41 2.47 -19.35
N GLY A 198 2.91 2.33 -18.11
CA GLY A 198 1.50 2.50 -17.78
C GLY A 198 0.58 1.33 -18.17
N ARG A 199 1.13 0.21 -18.66
CA ARG A 199 0.36 -0.96 -19.11
C ARG A 199 0.66 -2.17 -18.23
N ASN A 200 -0.35 -2.99 -17.98
CA ASN A 200 -0.17 -4.32 -17.44
C ASN A 200 0.37 -5.24 -18.54
N ILE A 201 1.61 -5.71 -18.42
CA ILE A 201 2.25 -6.55 -19.40
C ILE A 201 2.29 -8.02 -19.00
N LEU A 202 2.08 -8.31 -17.72
CA LEU A 202 2.08 -9.66 -17.17
C LEU A 202 1.20 -9.68 -15.91
N GLN A 203 0.42 -10.73 -15.77
CA GLN A 203 -0.26 -11.11 -14.54
C GLN A 203 -0.28 -12.62 -14.44
N GLY A 204 0.11 -13.18 -13.30
CA GLY A 204 0.12 -14.63 -13.08
C GLY A 204 0.46 -14.99 -11.63
N GLU A 205 0.35 -16.28 -11.35
CA GLU A 205 0.75 -16.86 -10.07
C GLU A 205 2.26 -16.74 -9.89
N ALA A 206 2.71 -16.41 -8.65
CA ALA A 206 4.13 -16.23 -8.36
C ALA A 206 4.96 -17.50 -8.65
N GLU A 207 4.38 -18.68 -8.39
CA GLU A 207 5.04 -19.98 -8.64
C GLU A 207 5.29 -20.29 -10.14
N GLN A 208 4.66 -19.54 -11.06
CA GLN A 208 4.71 -19.77 -12.51
C GLN A 208 5.62 -18.78 -13.25
N LEU A 209 6.22 -17.85 -12.55
CA LEU A 209 7.04 -16.75 -13.07
C LEU A 209 8.50 -16.89 -12.71
#